data_6cd711cf7e50b550c8cb93794d58edb1
#
_entry.id   6cd711cf7e50b550c8cb93794d58edb1
#
_cell.length_a   1.000
_cell.length_b   1.000
_cell.length_c   1.000
_cell.angle_alpha   90.00
_cell.angle_beta   90.00
_cell.angle_gamma   90.00
#
_symmetry.space_group_name_H-M   'P 1'
#
loop_
_entity.id
_entity.type
_entity.pdbx_description
1 polymer ?
#
loop_
_entity_poly.entity_id
_entity_poly.type
_entity_poly.pdbx_seq_one_letter_code
_entity_poly.pdbx_strand_id
1 'polypeptide(L)'
;MSDNNSDDGHVTSRPGKVGASPEQYGQWKPAHSLGDDGLTPHQLSETLKGFQGYIEEQVHSFLGYQANQHAEYSTQLSWMLDHHVNNLGDPFVPGNFTVNSKALECEVLDYYARLWHAKSPHHADDDESYWGYVLSMGST
;
A
#
# COMPACT_ATOMS: atom_id res chain seq x y z
N MET A 1 -9.79 37.91 -53.67
CA MET A 1 -9.28 38.26 -52.33
C MET A 1 -9.40 37.05 -51.51
N SER A 2 -8.30 36.45 -51.28
CA SER A 2 -8.15 35.08 -50.79
C SER A 2 -8.04 35.08 -49.27
N ASP A 3 -8.94 34.40 -48.61
CA ASP A 3 -8.86 34.08 -47.18
C ASP A 3 -8.06 32.79 -47.00
N ASN A 4 -6.85 32.92 -46.50
CA ASN A 4 -6.05 31.79 -46.01
C ASN A 4 -6.44 31.55 -44.56
N ASN A 5 -7.18 30.49 -44.33
CA ASN A 5 -7.38 29.90 -43.01
C ASN A 5 -6.41 28.73 -42.87
N SER A 6 -5.29 28.95 -42.21
CA SER A 6 -4.35 27.90 -41.83
C SER A 6 -4.82 27.29 -40.52
N ASP A 7 -5.48 26.16 -40.65
CA ASP A 7 -5.85 25.27 -39.55
C ASP A 7 -4.59 24.51 -39.12
N ASP A 8 -3.89 25.02 -38.10
CA ASP A 8 -2.80 24.35 -37.43
C ASP A 8 -3.33 23.21 -36.56
N GLY A 9 -3.67 22.10 -37.19
CA GLY A 9 -4.01 20.86 -36.52
C GLY A 9 -2.85 20.36 -35.66
N HIS A 10 -2.82 20.79 -34.40
CA HIS A 10 -1.92 20.23 -33.40
C HIS A 10 -2.36 18.81 -33.07
N VAL A 11 -1.88 17.87 -33.85
CA VAL A 11 -2.04 16.43 -33.59
C VAL A 11 -1.12 16.09 -32.40
N THR A 12 -1.68 16.14 -31.21
CA THR A 12 -1.05 15.50 -30.03
C THR A 12 -1.13 13.99 -30.22
N SER A 13 -0.14 13.42 -30.87
CA SER A 13 0.05 11.97 -30.83
C SER A 13 0.35 11.56 -29.39
N ARG A 14 -0.64 11.00 -28.72
CA ARG A 14 -0.42 10.27 -27.47
C ARG A 14 0.64 9.21 -27.75
N PRO A 15 1.71 9.10 -26.93
CA PRO A 15 2.67 8.02 -27.09
C PRO A 15 1.90 6.71 -27.10
N GLY A 16 2.02 5.95 -28.16
CA GLY A 16 1.36 4.67 -28.31
C GLY A 16 1.72 3.82 -27.09
N LYS A 17 0.74 3.18 -26.50
CA LYS A 17 0.95 2.17 -25.46
C LYS A 17 1.82 1.07 -26.07
N VAL A 18 3.13 1.14 -25.85
CA VAL A 18 4.02 -0.01 -26.00
C VAL A 18 3.76 -0.87 -24.76
N GLY A 19 2.65 -1.55 -24.73
CA GLY A 19 2.30 -2.50 -23.70
C GLY A 19 1.92 -3.78 -24.42
N ALA A 20 2.56 -4.87 -24.05
CA ALA A 20 2.08 -6.19 -24.40
C ALA A 20 0.59 -6.28 -24.03
N SER A 21 -0.20 -7.01 -24.82
CA SER A 21 -1.63 -7.20 -24.51
C SER A 21 -1.78 -7.82 -23.13
N PRO A 22 -2.87 -7.58 -22.40
CA PRO A 22 -3.14 -8.19 -21.08
C PRO A 22 -2.96 -9.72 -21.10
N GLU A 23 -3.14 -10.36 -22.23
CA GLU A 23 -2.93 -11.80 -22.44
C GLU A 23 -1.46 -12.21 -22.35
N GLN A 24 -0.52 -11.30 -22.59
CA GLN A 24 0.93 -11.57 -22.51
C GLN A 24 1.48 -11.56 -21.09
N TYR A 25 0.77 -10.98 -20.12
CA TYR A 25 1.19 -10.93 -18.72
C TYR A 25 0.46 -11.92 -17.81
N GLY A 26 -0.30 -12.85 -18.35
CA GLY A 26 -0.99 -13.87 -17.55
C GLY A 26 -1.88 -13.28 -16.47
N GLN A 27 -2.58 -12.17 -16.74
CA GLN A 27 -3.43 -11.54 -15.75
C GLN A 27 -4.51 -12.49 -15.28
N TRP A 28 -4.54 -12.77 -13.99
CA TRP A 28 -5.62 -13.48 -13.36
C TRP A 28 -6.95 -12.75 -13.58
N LYS A 29 -8.00 -13.51 -13.85
CA LYS A 29 -9.36 -12.98 -13.96
C LYS A 29 -10.24 -13.65 -12.92
N PRO A 30 -11.04 -12.87 -12.17
CA PRO A 30 -11.97 -13.45 -11.22
C PRO A 30 -12.99 -14.34 -11.91
N ALA A 31 -13.35 -15.46 -11.28
CA ALA A 31 -14.36 -16.37 -11.76
C ALA A 31 -15.76 -15.71 -11.80
N HIS A 32 -15.99 -14.74 -10.94
CA HIS A 32 -17.25 -14.00 -10.84
C HIS A 32 -17.00 -12.49 -10.96
N SER A 33 -17.80 -11.82 -11.79
CA SER A 33 -17.80 -10.37 -11.88
C SER A 33 -18.62 -9.75 -10.77
N LEU A 34 -18.13 -8.61 -10.25
CA LEU A 34 -18.88 -7.83 -9.27
C LEU A 34 -20.09 -7.17 -9.97
N GLY A 35 -21.31 -7.52 -9.54
CA GLY A 35 -22.55 -6.89 -9.95
C GLY A 35 -23.06 -5.92 -8.88
N ASP A 36 -24.20 -5.29 -9.14
CA ASP A 36 -24.82 -4.31 -8.23
C ASP A 36 -25.17 -4.89 -6.86
N ASP A 37 -25.51 -6.16 -6.82
CA ASP A 37 -25.86 -6.90 -5.58
C ASP A 37 -24.62 -7.47 -4.84
N GLY A 38 -23.42 -7.27 -5.40
CA GLY A 38 -22.19 -7.86 -4.89
C GLY A 38 -22.06 -9.37 -5.19
N LEU A 39 -21.14 -10.04 -4.47
CA LEU A 39 -20.94 -11.49 -4.57
C LEU A 39 -21.58 -12.21 -3.40
N THR A 40 -22.18 -13.36 -3.66
CA THR A 40 -22.58 -14.27 -2.59
C THR A 40 -21.35 -14.78 -1.80
N PRO A 41 -21.50 -15.24 -0.55
CA PRO A 41 -20.37 -15.77 0.22
C PRO A 41 -19.64 -16.92 -0.50
N HIS A 42 -20.34 -17.75 -1.25
CA HIS A 42 -19.74 -18.83 -2.03
C HIS A 42 -18.90 -18.28 -3.18
N GLN A 43 -19.44 -17.37 -3.98
CA GLN A 43 -18.72 -16.71 -5.08
C GLN A 43 -17.50 -15.94 -4.60
N LEU A 44 -17.61 -15.25 -3.47
CA LEU A 44 -16.49 -14.56 -2.84
C LEU A 44 -15.39 -15.55 -2.45
N SER A 45 -15.76 -16.66 -1.79
CA SER A 45 -14.80 -17.70 -1.41
C SER A 45 -14.07 -18.31 -2.60
N GLU A 46 -14.80 -18.61 -3.68
CA GLU A 46 -14.19 -19.14 -4.93
C GLU A 46 -13.24 -18.12 -5.55
N THR A 47 -13.65 -16.86 -5.64
CA THR A 47 -12.84 -15.78 -6.20
C THR A 47 -11.55 -15.58 -5.39
N LEU A 48 -11.64 -15.55 -4.05
CA LEU A 48 -10.47 -15.37 -3.19
C LEU A 48 -9.53 -16.58 -3.25
N LYS A 49 -10.03 -17.81 -3.30
CA LYS A 49 -9.20 -19.00 -3.48
C LYS A 49 -8.48 -19.01 -4.84
N GLY A 50 -9.16 -18.62 -5.89
CA GLY A 50 -8.55 -18.50 -7.22
C GLY A 50 -7.46 -17.43 -7.24
N PHE A 51 -7.68 -16.30 -6.59
CA PHE A 51 -6.68 -15.25 -6.45
C PHE A 51 -5.49 -15.69 -5.62
N GLN A 52 -5.72 -16.38 -4.51
CA GLN A 52 -4.65 -16.94 -3.68
C GLN A 52 -3.75 -17.87 -4.51
N GLY A 53 -4.33 -18.83 -5.22
CA GLY A 53 -3.55 -19.73 -6.07
C GLY A 53 -2.74 -19.01 -7.14
N TYR A 54 -3.31 -17.98 -7.76
CA TYR A 54 -2.59 -17.14 -8.71
C TYR A 54 -1.39 -16.44 -8.05
N ILE A 55 -1.57 -15.83 -6.88
CA ILE A 55 -0.46 -15.17 -6.15
C ILE A 55 0.64 -16.16 -5.76
N GLU A 56 0.26 -17.35 -5.27
CA GLU A 56 1.23 -18.40 -4.93
C GLU A 56 2.07 -18.83 -6.14
N GLU A 57 1.45 -18.94 -7.33
CA GLU A 57 2.16 -19.23 -8.57
C GLU A 57 3.10 -18.08 -8.98
N GLN A 58 2.65 -16.81 -8.86
CA GLN A 58 3.48 -15.66 -9.18
C GLN A 58 4.69 -15.55 -8.23
N VAL A 59 4.49 -15.76 -6.94
CA VAL A 59 5.55 -15.75 -5.93
C VAL A 59 6.62 -16.80 -6.26
N HIS A 60 6.21 -17.98 -6.71
CA HIS A 60 7.15 -19.05 -7.07
C HIS A 60 8.06 -18.68 -8.26
N SER A 61 7.55 -17.85 -9.16
CA SER A 61 8.27 -17.41 -10.37
C SER A 61 8.92 -16.03 -10.23
N PHE A 62 8.82 -15.40 -9.06
CA PHE A 62 9.24 -14.01 -8.84
C PHE A 62 10.75 -13.92 -8.65
N LEU A 63 11.43 -13.15 -9.52
CA LEU A 63 12.89 -12.97 -9.49
C LEU A 63 13.26 -11.49 -9.48
N GLY A 64 14.14 -11.13 -8.57
CA GLY A 64 14.98 -9.93 -8.68
C GLY A 64 14.36 -8.60 -8.27
N TYR A 65 13.19 -8.54 -7.64
CA TYR A 65 12.63 -7.31 -7.09
C TYR A 65 12.83 -7.23 -5.55
N GLN A 66 13.01 -6.02 -5.03
CA GLN A 66 13.22 -5.79 -3.59
C GLN A 66 11.90 -5.93 -2.81
N ALA A 67 11.34 -7.12 -2.76
CA ALA A 67 10.15 -7.41 -1.98
C ALA A 67 10.42 -8.56 -1.01
N ASN A 68 10.05 -8.39 0.25
CA ASN A 68 10.05 -9.49 1.19
C ASN A 68 8.89 -10.43 0.86
N GLN A 69 9.21 -11.62 0.38
CA GLN A 69 8.25 -12.66 0.02
C GLN A 69 7.80 -13.50 1.25
N HIS A 70 8.46 -13.34 2.39
CA HIS A 70 8.20 -14.11 3.59
C HIS A 70 7.62 -13.22 4.69
N ALA A 71 6.31 -13.32 4.89
CA ALA A 71 5.61 -12.68 5.99
C ALA A 71 5.69 -13.57 7.24
N GLU A 72 6.85 -13.65 7.89
CA GLU A 72 7.08 -14.48 9.08
C GLU A 72 6.15 -14.14 10.25
N TYR A 73 5.60 -12.92 10.26
CA TYR A 73 4.73 -12.43 11.33
C TYR A 73 3.24 -12.62 11.05
N SER A 74 2.86 -13.21 9.92
CA SER A 74 1.45 -13.33 9.54
C SER A 74 0.62 -14.09 10.59
N THR A 75 1.18 -15.12 11.19
CA THR A 75 0.52 -15.91 12.25
C THR A 75 0.34 -15.09 13.54
N GLN A 76 1.36 -14.31 13.93
CA GLN A 76 1.31 -13.49 15.13
C GLN A 76 0.42 -12.27 14.98
N LEU A 77 0.27 -11.74 13.77
CA LEU A 77 -0.43 -10.48 13.50
C LEU A 77 -1.82 -10.68 12.86
N SER A 78 -2.22 -11.92 12.54
CA SER A 78 -3.51 -12.19 11.89
C SER A 78 -4.72 -11.66 12.67
N TRP A 79 -4.66 -11.64 14.00
CA TRP A 79 -5.70 -11.08 14.87
C TRP A 79 -5.94 -9.59 14.65
N MET A 80 -4.95 -8.85 14.12
CA MET A 80 -5.12 -7.41 13.82
C MET A 80 -6.12 -7.18 12.69
N LEU A 81 -6.39 -8.18 11.84
CA LEU A 81 -7.38 -8.09 10.77
C LEU A 81 -8.82 -8.00 11.32
N ASP A 82 -9.04 -8.42 12.56
CA ASP A 82 -10.34 -8.34 13.24
C ASP A 82 -10.60 -6.97 13.88
N HIS A 83 -9.64 -6.04 13.80
CA HIS A 83 -9.69 -4.74 14.47
C HIS A 83 -9.33 -3.60 13.54
N HIS A 84 -10.05 -2.48 13.66
CA HIS A 84 -9.70 -1.23 12.98
C HIS A 84 -8.62 -0.47 13.76
N VAL A 85 -7.38 -0.94 13.70
CA VAL A 85 -6.25 -0.25 14.32
C VAL A 85 -5.82 0.92 13.43
N ASN A 86 -5.76 2.12 13.98
CA ASN A 86 -5.35 3.31 13.24
C ASN A 86 -4.65 4.32 14.15
N ASN A 87 -3.45 4.75 13.77
CA ASN A 87 -2.68 5.77 14.47
C ASN A 87 -3.02 7.15 13.90
N LEU A 88 -3.97 7.84 14.54
CA LEU A 88 -4.38 9.18 14.12
C LEU A 88 -3.59 10.26 14.84
N GLY A 89 -3.06 11.21 14.06
CA GLY A 89 -2.35 12.39 14.57
C GLY A 89 -0.95 12.07 15.11
N ASP A 90 -0.47 12.94 15.96
CA ASP A 90 0.85 12.85 16.58
C ASP A 90 1.00 11.56 17.42
N PRO A 91 2.03 10.73 17.17
CA PRO A 91 2.23 9.50 17.94
C PRO A 91 2.53 9.74 19.43
N PHE A 92 3.11 10.88 19.77
CA PHE A 92 3.49 11.22 21.16
C PHE A 92 2.35 11.85 21.96
N VAL A 93 1.23 12.18 21.31
CA VAL A 93 0.07 12.80 21.95
C VAL A 93 -1.10 11.82 21.99
N PRO A 94 -1.71 11.61 23.18
CA PRO A 94 -2.94 10.82 23.27
C PRO A 94 -4.06 11.44 22.44
N GLY A 95 -4.73 10.62 21.63
CA GLY A 95 -5.89 11.01 20.86
C GLY A 95 -7.19 10.39 21.36
N ASN A 96 -8.32 10.84 20.85
CA ASN A 96 -9.63 10.30 21.21
C ASN A 96 -9.89 8.90 20.62
N PHE A 97 -9.13 8.51 19.59
CA PHE A 97 -9.21 7.18 19.00
C PHE A 97 -8.26 6.24 19.74
N THR A 98 -8.82 5.36 20.56
CA THR A 98 -8.05 4.50 21.47
C THR A 98 -7.63 3.16 20.85
N VAL A 99 -8.25 2.73 19.74
CA VAL A 99 -7.87 1.51 19.00
C VAL A 99 -6.70 1.85 18.09
N ASN A 100 -5.52 1.99 18.68
CA ASN A 100 -4.31 2.39 17.98
C ASN A 100 -3.08 1.60 18.46
N SER A 101 -2.00 1.69 17.70
CA SER A 101 -0.69 1.09 18.00
C SER A 101 0.39 2.17 18.23
N LYS A 102 0.02 3.38 18.66
CA LYS A 102 0.97 4.49 18.88
C LYS A 102 2.12 4.13 19.80
N ALA A 103 1.88 3.33 20.84
CA ALA A 103 2.95 2.87 21.72
C ALA A 103 4.04 2.07 20.95
N LEU A 104 3.64 1.22 20.00
CA LEU A 104 4.59 0.49 19.15
C LEU A 104 5.27 1.42 18.14
N GLU A 105 4.54 2.41 17.63
CA GLU A 105 5.10 3.44 16.75
C GLU A 105 6.20 4.23 17.46
N CYS A 106 5.97 4.67 18.69
CA CYS A 106 6.97 5.37 19.51
C CYS A 106 8.23 4.51 19.73
N GLU A 107 8.09 3.22 20.01
CA GLU A 107 9.25 2.32 20.19
C GLU A 107 10.09 2.23 18.90
N VAL A 108 9.43 2.15 17.74
CA VAL A 108 10.11 2.15 16.43
C VAL A 108 10.82 3.48 16.19
N LEU A 109 10.16 4.59 16.46
CA LEU A 109 10.73 5.93 16.31
C LEU A 109 11.95 6.14 17.23
N ASP A 110 11.87 5.73 18.48
CA ASP A 110 12.99 5.79 19.44
C ASP A 110 14.18 4.92 19.00
N TYR A 111 13.90 3.75 18.42
CA TYR A 111 14.94 2.91 17.85
C TYR A 111 15.70 3.63 16.72
N TYR A 112 15.01 4.21 15.76
CA TYR A 112 15.63 4.94 14.66
C TYR A 112 16.26 6.26 15.10
N ALA A 113 15.67 6.96 16.05
CA ALA A 113 16.27 8.17 16.63
C ALA A 113 17.67 7.89 17.19
N ARG A 114 17.82 6.78 17.91
CA ARG A 114 19.16 6.36 18.40
C ARG A 114 20.13 6.08 17.27
N LEU A 115 19.69 5.40 16.19
CA LEU A 115 20.55 5.13 15.02
C LEU A 115 21.01 6.42 14.31
N TRP A 116 20.19 7.45 14.33
CA TRP A 116 20.49 8.74 13.70
C TRP A 116 21.13 9.75 14.68
N HIS A 117 21.48 9.31 15.89
CA HIS A 117 22.08 10.14 16.94
C HIS A 117 21.18 11.30 17.39
N ALA A 118 19.88 11.18 17.25
CA ALA A 118 18.93 12.10 17.83
C ALA A 118 18.74 11.84 19.32
N LYS A 119 18.32 12.87 20.05
CA LYS A 119 18.05 12.75 21.47
C LYS A 119 16.80 11.89 21.71
N SER A 120 16.99 10.73 22.30
CA SER A 120 15.93 9.73 22.56
C SER A 120 16.04 9.17 23.98
N PRO A 121 14.94 8.71 24.60
CA PRO A 121 13.57 8.69 24.08
C PRO A 121 12.97 10.09 23.93
N HIS A 122 11.85 10.16 23.21
CA HIS A 122 11.11 11.43 23.07
C HIS A 122 10.57 11.89 24.42
N HIS A 123 10.72 13.19 24.71
CA HIS A 123 10.15 13.85 25.88
C HIS A 123 9.41 15.12 25.45
N ALA A 124 8.10 15.19 25.72
CA ALA A 124 7.25 16.28 25.26
C ALA A 124 7.67 17.68 25.80
N ASP A 125 8.33 17.72 26.97
CA ASP A 125 8.78 18.94 27.61
C ASP A 125 10.20 19.37 27.21
N ASP A 126 10.79 18.70 26.21
CA ASP A 126 12.16 18.92 25.75
C ASP A 126 12.17 19.38 24.30
N ASP A 127 12.43 20.68 24.09
CA ASP A 127 12.45 21.31 22.77
C ASP A 127 13.52 20.72 21.81
N GLU A 128 14.51 20.00 22.35
CA GLU A 128 15.53 19.29 21.56
C GLU A 128 15.15 17.84 21.27
N SER A 129 14.01 17.37 21.78
CA SER A 129 13.51 16.04 21.51
C SER A 129 13.17 15.89 20.04
N TYR A 130 13.51 14.73 19.47
CA TYR A 130 13.14 14.46 18.09
C TYR A 130 11.61 14.38 17.94
N TRP A 131 11.13 14.63 16.72
CA TRP A 131 9.75 14.40 16.34
C TRP A 131 9.71 13.55 15.06
N GLY A 132 8.69 12.71 14.90
CA GLY A 132 8.55 11.86 13.75
C GLY A 132 7.26 11.04 13.80
N TYR A 133 7.00 10.31 12.71
CA TYR A 133 5.89 9.38 12.60
C TYR A 133 6.23 8.30 11.57
N VAL A 134 5.55 7.16 11.65
CA VAL A 134 5.70 6.07 10.69
C VAL A 134 4.58 6.15 9.66
N LEU A 135 4.94 6.23 8.38
CA LEU A 135 3.99 6.18 7.26
C LEU A 135 4.18 4.90 6.46
N SER A 136 3.09 4.22 6.17
CA SER A 136 3.05 3.19 5.16
C SER A 136 2.83 3.85 3.79
N MET A 137 3.91 4.23 3.11
CA MET A 137 3.84 4.77 1.76
C MET A 137 4.57 3.86 0.80
N GLY A 138 3.93 3.57 -0.33
CA GLY A 138 4.62 2.93 -1.43
C GLY A 138 5.68 3.86 -2.01
N SER A 139 6.75 3.30 -2.56
CA SER A 139 7.69 4.09 -3.35
C SER A 139 6.97 4.52 -4.64
N THR A 140 6.90 5.79 -4.86
CA THR A 140 6.46 6.42 -6.11
C THR A 140 7.65 6.86 -6.92
#